data_c743211876758d37de1a638e310d8336
#
_entry.id   c743211876758d37de1a638e310d8336
#
_cell.length_a   1.000
_cell.length_b   1.000
_cell.length_c   1.000
_cell.angle_alpha   90.00
_cell.angle_beta   90.00
_cell.angle_gamma   90.00
#
_symmetry.space_group_name_H-M   'P 1'
#
loop_
_entity.id
_entity.type
_entity.pdbx_description
1 polymer ?
#
loop_
_entity_poly.entity_id
_entity_poly.type
_entity_poly.pdbx_seq_one_letter_code
_entity_poly.pdbx_strand_id
1 'polypeptide(L)'
;MFEKVNPQHPDKVADRIAGAIVDLAYAKSENPKVAVEVLLGHGLCSLQIETSERLTQEELEAIVHRIAGEEVEVRALIVPQDVHLADNQAGAVRCGDNGIFRGCAPTHEQKLLTAIATSIYDRYPTDGKYLISDEDATVTHRGQAWTIDRISKNRVNNLHFLTICQSNADRDDLTDIVEEFFRQNGADLMNETNIGFRNTGAILNGQCYGWGGNLINPLGPWTGGTDVDCGATNRKLGSDMGDGVTGGGLHGKDLSKADVSVNIWAYLESIRTGREVTACCSIGDETVCGIPYRDIVEQARLYIHTLGGFEKFAEWGLIRHCDH
;
A
#
# COMPACT_ATOMS: atom_id res chain seq x y z
N MET A 1 12.75 1.69 9.08
CA MET A 1 12.86 1.82 7.61
C MET A 1 11.55 1.37 6.96
N PHE A 2 10.99 2.17 6.06
CA PHE A 2 9.71 1.89 5.41
C PHE A 2 9.64 2.54 4.03
N GLU A 3 9.09 1.83 3.04
CA GLU A 3 8.79 2.32 1.69
C GLU A 3 7.28 2.47 1.53
N LYS A 4 6.84 3.61 1.01
CA LYS A 4 5.46 3.87 0.62
C LYS A 4 5.40 4.23 -0.85
N VAL A 5 4.42 3.70 -1.56
CA VAL A 5 4.08 4.13 -2.92
C VAL A 5 2.66 4.69 -2.93
N ASN A 6 2.39 5.61 -3.85
CA ASN A 6 1.08 6.24 -3.97
C ASN A 6 0.15 5.47 -4.94
N PRO A 7 -1.14 5.83 -5.03
CA PRO A 7 -2.13 5.13 -5.86
C PRO A 7 -1.86 5.12 -7.37
N GLN A 8 -0.94 5.93 -7.88
CA GLN A 8 -0.55 5.95 -9.30
C GLN A 8 0.74 5.19 -9.60
N HIS A 9 1.38 4.60 -8.59
CA HIS A 9 2.45 3.65 -8.85
C HIS A 9 1.90 2.46 -9.65
N PRO A 10 2.58 1.96 -10.70
CA PRO A 10 2.06 0.91 -11.58
C PRO A 10 1.51 -0.32 -10.85
N ASP A 11 2.20 -0.81 -9.81
CA ASP A 11 1.71 -1.92 -9.00
C ASP A 11 0.41 -1.56 -8.25
N LYS A 12 0.24 -0.31 -7.79
CA LYS A 12 -1.00 0.13 -7.12
C LYS A 12 -2.14 0.36 -8.11
N VAL A 13 -1.84 0.76 -9.34
CA VAL A 13 -2.83 0.80 -10.43
C VAL A 13 -3.35 -0.62 -10.69
N ALA A 14 -2.47 -1.64 -10.70
CA ALA A 14 -2.89 -3.05 -10.80
C ALA A 14 -3.80 -3.47 -9.63
N ASP A 15 -3.40 -3.15 -8.40
CA ASP A 15 -4.20 -3.45 -7.19
C ASP A 15 -5.57 -2.76 -7.22
N ARG A 16 -5.65 -1.51 -7.68
CA ARG A 16 -6.90 -0.75 -7.82
C ARG A 16 -7.82 -1.34 -8.86
N ILE A 17 -7.30 -1.75 -10.02
CA ILE A 17 -8.07 -2.46 -11.06
C ILE A 17 -8.62 -3.76 -10.48
N ALA A 18 -7.79 -4.55 -9.82
CA ALA A 18 -8.22 -5.79 -9.18
C ALA A 18 -9.30 -5.53 -8.11
N GLY A 19 -9.12 -4.52 -7.27
CA GLY A 19 -10.11 -4.10 -6.27
C GLY A 19 -11.44 -3.67 -6.88
N ALA A 20 -11.42 -2.87 -7.95
CA ALA A 20 -12.63 -2.43 -8.65
C ALA A 20 -13.40 -3.61 -9.29
N ILE A 21 -12.69 -4.63 -9.78
CA ILE A 21 -13.33 -5.86 -10.29
C ILE A 21 -13.97 -6.66 -9.15
N VAL A 22 -13.33 -6.71 -7.97
CA VAL A 22 -13.95 -7.31 -6.77
C VAL A 22 -15.19 -6.52 -6.35
N ASP A 23 -15.15 -5.18 -6.35
CA ASP A 23 -16.31 -4.34 -6.08
C ASP A 23 -17.46 -4.62 -7.06
N LEU A 24 -17.16 -4.80 -8.36
CA LEU A 24 -18.14 -5.17 -9.37
C LEU A 24 -18.78 -6.54 -9.08
N ALA A 25 -17.99 -7.53 -8.62
CA ALA A 25 -18.51 -8.83 -8.23
C ALA A 25 -19.46 -8.72 -7.02
N TYR A 26 -19.09 -7.93 -6.00
CA TYR A 26 -19.94 -7.63 -4.83
C TYR A 26 -21.20 -6.83 -5.19
N ALA A 27 -21.18 -6.03 -6.23
CA ALA A 27 -22.38 -5.36 -6.73
C ALA A 27 -23.40 -6.33 -7.38
N LYS A 28 -22.94 -7.51 -7.83
CA LYS A 28 -23.78 -8.53 -8.47
C LYS A 28 -24.27 -9.59 -7.47
N SER A 29 -23.52 -9.86 -6.40
CA SER A 29 -23.81 -10.87 -5.40
C SER A 29 -23.32 -10.45 -4.01
N GLU A 30 -24.05 -10.84 -2.97
CA GLU A 30 -23.68 -10.55 -1.58
C GLU A 30 -22.36 -11.26 -1.16
N ASN A 31 -22.13 -12.47 -1.65
CA ASN A 31 -20.99 -13.29 -1.31
C ASN A 31 -20.33 -13.90 -2.57
N PRO A 32 -19.86 -13.08 -3.50
CA PRO A 32 -19.24 -13.55 -4.72
C PRO A 32 -17.97 -14.34 -4.39
N LYS A 33 -17.60 -15.24 -5.28
CA LYS A 33 -16.28 -15.86 -5.28
C LYS A 33 -15.51 -15.25 -6.42
N VAL A 34 -14.40 -14.58 -6.09
CA VAL A 34 -13.60 -13.88 -7.08
C VAL A 34 -12.13 -13.84 -6.68
N ALA A 35 -11.29 -14.13 -7.66
CA ALA A 35 -9.84 -13.90 -7.59
C ALA A 35 -9.39 -13.25 -8.89
N VAL A 36 -8.67 -12.16 -8.79
CA VAL A 36 -8.24 -11.31 -9.91
C VAL A 36 -6.74 -11.10 -9.83
N GLU A 37 -6.04 -11.46 -10.89
CA GLU A 37 -4.64 -11.09 -11.10
C GLU A 37 -4.53 -10.13 -12.27
N VAL A 38 -3.76 -9.06 -12.09
CA VAL A 38 -3.56 -7.99 -13.06
C VAL A 38 -2.08 -7.84 -13.34
N LEU A 39 -1.73 -7.79 -14.62
CA LEU A 39 -0.43 -7.35 -15.11
C LEU A 39 -0.68 -6.25 -16.14
N LEU A 40 -0.12 -5.06 -15.92
CA LEU A 40 -0.30 -3.94 -16.85
C LEU A 40 0.99 -3.16 -17.06
N GLY A 41 1.05 -2.43 -18.16
CA GLY A 41 2.13 -1.52 -18.52
C GLY A 41 2.24 -1.38 -20.03
N HIS A 42 2.82 -0.26 -20.47
CA HIS A 42 3.08 0.04 -21.88
C HIS A 42 1.84 -0.13 -22.78
N GLY A 43 0.68 0.37 -22.31
CA GLY A 43 -0.56 0.36 -23.08
C GLY A 43 -1.30 -0.99 -23.10
N LEU A 44 -0.89 -1.97 -22.31
CA LEU A 44 -1.55 -3.28 -22.21
C LEU A 44 -1.92 -3.63 -20.77
N CYS A 45 -3.15 -4.10 -20.55
CA CYS A 45 -3.62 -4.69 -19.30
C CYS A 45 -4.08 -6.13 -19.54
N SER A 46 -3.44 -7.08 -18.86
CA SER A 46 -3.83 -8.49 -18.88
C SER A 46 -4.50 -8.86 -17.57
N LEU A 47 -5.71 -9.41 -17.66
CA LEU A 47 -6.54 -9.81 -16.53
C LEU A 47 -6.71 -11.33 -16.54
N GLN A 48 -6.47 -11.98 -15.38
CA GLN A 48 -6.87 -13.36 -15.13
C GLN A 48 -7.86 -13.36 -13.98
N ILE A 49 -9.09 -13.84 -14.24
CA ILE A 49 -10.20 -13.73 -13.30
C ILE A 49 -10.85 -15.10 -13.15
N GLU A 50 -10.85 -15.59 -11.90
CA GLU A 50 -11.65 -16.74 -11.49
C GLU A 50 -12.87 -16.20 -10.72
N THR A 51 -14.09 -16.53 -11.14
CA THR A 51 -15.27 -15.96 -10.47
C THR A 51 -16.52 -16.82 -10.62
N SER A 52 -17.41 -16.69 -9.62
CA SER A 52 -18.78 -17.22 -9.68
C SER A 52 -19.74 -16.28 -10.45
N GLU A 53 -19.31 -15.04 -10.69
CA GLU A 53 -20.15 -13.99 -11.25
C GLU A 53 -19.95 -13.86 -12.77
N ARG A 54 -21.02 -13.45 -13.46
CA ARG A 54 -20.92 -13.13 -14.88
C ARG A 54 -20.38 -11.71 -15.05
N LEU A 55 -19.12 -11.62 -15.47
CA LEU A 55 -18.47 -10.37 -15.88
C LEU A 55 -18.38 -10.29 -17.39
N THR A 56 -18.54 -9.11 -17.97
CA THR A 56 -18.40 -8.88 -19.41
C THR A 56 -17.12 -8.14 -19.75
N GLN A 57 -16.65 -8.27 -20.98
CA GLN A 57 -15.47 -7.58 -21.46
C GLN A 57 -15.64 -6.05 -21.34
N GLU A 58 -16.83 -5.53 -21.67
CA GLU A 58 -17.14 -4.11 -21.62
C GLU A 58 -17.09 -3.55 -20.19
N GLU A 59 -17.54 -4.32 -19.19
CA GLU A 59 -17.46 -3.93 -17.78
C GLU A 59 -16.01 -3.84 -17.33
N LEU A 60 -15.17 -4.78 -17.77
CA LEU A 60 -13.74 -4.81 -17.42
C LEU A 60 -12.97 -3.69 -18.12
N GLU A 61 -13.23 -3.44 -19.40
CA GLU A 61 -12.67 -2.32 -20.16
C GLU A 61 -13.01 -0.99 -19.49
N ALA A 62 -14.28 -0.78 -19.11
CA ALA A 62 -14.69 0.44 -18.43
C ALA A 62 -13.93 0.68 -17.11
N ILE A 63 -13.65 -0.38 -16.35
CA ILE A 63 -12.84 -0.27 -15.12
C ILE A 63 -11.40 0.10 -15.44
N VAL A 64 -10.76 -0.63 -16.37
CA VAL A 64 -9.36 -0.40 -16.74
C VAL A 64 -9.17 0.99 -17.32
N HIS A 65 -10.02 1.40 -18.25
CA HIS A 65 -9.96 2.71 -18.90
C HIS A 65 -10.10 3.85 -17.89
N ARG A 66 -11.04 3.72 -16.94
CA ARG A 66 -11.23 4.72 -15.88
C ARG A 66 -9.99 4.86 -14.97
N ILE A 67 -9.27 3.77 -14.69
CA ILE A 67 -8.16 3.75 -13.73
C ILE A 67 -6.80 3.98 -14.40
N ALA A 68 -6.57 3.36 -15.57
CA ALA A 68 -5.27 3.33 -16.24
C ALA A 68 -5.21 4.15 -17.55
N GLY A 69 -6.35 4.57 -18.09
CA GLY A 69 -6.45 5.40 -19.31
C GLY A 69 -7.16 4.72 -20.45
N GLU A 70 -7.83 5.53 -21.29
CA GLU A 70 -8.69 5.09 -22.40
C GLU A 70 -7.95 4.33 -23.52
N GLU A 71 -6.64 4.55 -23.66
CA GLU A 71 -5.81 3.95 -24.72
C GLU A 71 -5.26 2.56 -24.35
N VAL A 72 -5.55 2.06 -23.14
CA VAL A 72 -5.01 0.77 -22.67
C VAL A 72 -5.79 -0.38 -23.31
N GLU A 73 -5.09 -1.27 -24.04
CA GLU A 73 -5.66 -2.51 -24.56
C GLU A 73 -5.94 -3.48 -23.39
N VAL A 74 -7.16 -4.03 -23.32
CA VAL A 74 -7.58 -4.96 -22.25
C VAL A 74 -7.71 -6.38 -22.79
N ARG A 75 -6.95 -7.30 -22.19
CA ARG A 75 -7.05 -8.74 -22.47
C ARG A 75 -7.48 -9.46 -21.21
N ALA A 76 -8.70 -10.00 -21.20
CA ALA A 76 -9.25 -10.71 -20.06
C ALA A 76 -9.44 -12.20 -20.35
N LEU A 77 -8.97 -13.03 -19.43
CA LEU A 77 -9.33 -14.44 -19.31
C LEU A 77 -10.24 -14.59 -18.08
N ILE A 78 -11.51 -14.90 -18.33
CA ILE A 78 -12.49 -15.13 -17.28
C ILE A 78 -12.82 -16.61 -17.24
N VAL A 79 -12.60 -17.26 -16.09
CA VAL A 79 -12.90 -18.67 -15.87
C VAL A 79 -13.83 -18.84 -14.66
N PRO A 80 -14.68 -19.89 -14.65
CA PRO A 80 -15.47 -20.19 -13.45
C PRO A 80 -14.53 -20.60 -12.30
N GLN A 81 -14.94 -20.31 -11.08
CA GLN A 81 -14.27 -20.82 -9.90
C GLN A 81 -14.33 -22.36 -9.88
N ASP A 82 -13.29 -22.98 -9.32
CA ASP A 82 -13.27 -24.44 -9.12
C ASP A 82 -14.50 -24.91 -8.34
N VAL A 83 -15.22 -25.92 -8.90
CA VAL A 83 -16.49 -26.40 -8.34
C VAL A 83 -16.32 -27.02 -6.95
N HIS A 84 -15.21 -27.71 -6.67
CA HIS A 84 -14.97 -28.30 -5.36
C HIS A 84 -14.72 -27.24 -4.30
N LEU A 85 -14.05 -26.15 -4.67
CA LEU A 85 -13.84 -25.02 -3.78
C LEU A 85 -15.16 -24.28 -3.48
N ALA A 86 -16.00 -24.13 -4.50
CA ALA A 86 -17.34 -23.54 -4.36
C ALA A 86 -18.24 -24.39 -3.47
N ASP A 87 -18.29 -25.70 -3.69
CA ASP A 87 -19.12 -26.65 -2.92
C ASP A 87 -18.69 -26.70 -1.45
N ASN A 88 -17.41 -26.69 -1.16
CA ASN A 88 -16.89 -26.68 0.21
C ASN A 88 -17.29 -25.45 1.01
N GLN A 89 -17.63 -24.35 0.33
CA GLN A 89 -18.04 -23.08 0.94
C GLN A 89 -19.55 -22.85 0.90
N ALA A 90 -20.33 -23.72 0.24
CA ALA A 90 -21.77 -23.52 0.04
C ALA A 90 -22.63 -23.69 1.33
N GLY A 91 -22.13 -24.38 2.35
CA GLY A 91 -22.88 -24.69 3.56
C GLY A 91 -22.59 -23.82 4.77
N ALA A 92 -21.46 -23.18 4.86
CA ALA A 92 -21.05 -22.33 5.97
C ALA A 92 -19.90 -21.38 5.54
N VAL A 93 -19.79 -20.24 6.20
CA VAL A 93 -18.65 -19.35 6.02
C VAL A 93 -17.42 -19.97 6.69
N ARG A 94 -16.52 -20.50 5.90
CA ARG A 94 -15.30 -21.20 6.32
C ARG A 94 -14.08 -20.57 5.67
N CYS A 95 -12.92 -20.73 6.31
CA CYS A 95 -11.65 -20.25 5.77
C CYS A 95 -11.36 -20.88 4.40
N GLY A 96 -11.09 -20.06 3.40
CA GLY A 96 -10.83 -20.46 2.03
C GLY A 96 -9.35 -20.70 1.69
N ASP A 97 -8.43 -20.44 2.61
CA ASP A 97 -6.99 -20.59 2.41
C ASP A 97 -6.27 -21.19 3.62
N ASN A 98 -5.07 -21.72 3.37
CA ASN A 98 -4.11 -22.00 4.43
C ASN A 98 -3.17 -20.80 4.58
N GLY A 99 -2.82 -20.43 5.81
CA GLY A 99 -1.85 -19.36 5.98
C GLY A 99 -1.49 -19.04 7.42
N ILE A 100 -0.41 -18.30 7.52
CA ILE A 100 0.00 -17.60 8.75
C ILE A 100 -0.05 -16.11 8.43
N PHE A 101 -0.85 -15.38 9.20
CA PHE A 101 -1.12 -13.97 9.01
C PHE A 101 -0.64 -13.18 10.22
N ARG A 102 -0.16 -11.96 9.97
CA ARG A 102 0.44 -11.11 10.99
C ARG A 102 -0.16 -9.71 10.91
N GLY A 103 -0.72 -9.24 12.01
CA GLY A 103 -1.19 -7.87 12.17
C GLY A 103 -0.21 -7.08 13.03
N CYS A 104 0.22 -5.92 12.53
CA CYS A 104 1.07 -4.98 13.25
C CYS A 104 0.45 -3.59 13.18
N ALA A 105 0.36 -2.91 14.33
CA ALA A 105 0.01 -1.50 14.35
C ALA A 105 1.10 -0.70 13.63
N PRO A 106 0.76 0.28 12.77
CA PRO A 106 1.76 1.08 12.06
C PRO A 106 2.66 1.83 13.04
N THR A 107 3.95 1.84 12.77
CA THR A 107 4.92 2.64 13.51
C THR A 107 4.71 4.14 13.24
N HIS A 108 5.36 4.98 14.04
CA HIS A 108 5.31 6.43 13.82
C HIS A 108 5.86 6.81 12.44
N GLU A 109 6.98 6.20 12.04
CA GLU A 109 7.63 6.43 10.74
C GLU A 109 6.73 6.02 9.57
N GLN A 110 6.01 4.90 9.71
CA GLN A 110 5.07 4.43 8.69
C GLN A 110 3.89 5.39 8.53
N LYS A 111 3.34 5.90 9.63
CA LYS A 111 2.28 6.91 9.61
C LYS A 111 2.76 8.22 9.00
N LEU A 112 3.92 8.70 9.44
CA LEU A 112 4.54 9.93 8.94
C LEU A 112 4.78 9.89 7.43
N LEU A 113 5.42 8.83 6.94
CA LEU A 113 5.71 8.70 5.51
C LEU A 113 4.43 8.62 4.68
N THR A 114 3.41 7.90 5.18
CA THR A 114 2.11 7.81 4.51
C THR A 114 1.41 9.17 4.46
N ALA A 115 1.48 9.96 5.53
CA ALA A 115 0.91 11.31 5.56
C ALA A 115 1.61 12.25 4.57
N ILE A 116 2.95 12.22 4.51
CA ILE A 116 3.72 12.98 3.52
C ILE A 116 3.36 12.55 2.09
N ALA A 117 3.31 11.22 1.83
CA ALA A 117 2.95 10.68 0.53
C ALA A 117 1.55 11.12 0.09
N THR A 118 0.58 11.13 1.01
CA THR A 118 -0.80 11.61 0.76
C THR A 118 -0.80 13.10 0.43
N SER A 119 -0.11 13.92 1.21
CA SER A 119 0.00 15.37 1.00
C SER A 119 0.59 15.72 -0.37
N ILE A 120 1.59 14.95 -0.82
CA ILE A 120 2.18 15.12 -2.14
C ILE A 120 1.21 14.66 -3.22
N TYR A 121 0.58 13.49 -3.05
CA TYR A 121 -0.35 12.92 -4.01
C TYR A 121 -1.57 13.80 -4.27
N ASP A 122 -2.07 14.49 -3.26
CA ASP A 122 -3.18 15.44 -3.38
C ASP A 122 -2.89 16.60 -4.36
N ARG A 123 -1.63 16.99 -4.48
CA ARG A 123 -1.19 18.03 -5.42
C ARG A 123 -0.65 17.48 -6.74
N TYR A 124 0.00 16.33 -6.69
CA TYR A 124 0.60 15.62 -7.82
C TYR A 124 0.05 14.20 -7.90
N PRO A 125 -1.15 13.99 -8.49
CA PRO A 125 -1.76 12.67 -8.62
C PRO A 125 -1.11 11.86 -9.76
N THR A 126 0.22 11.71 -9.69
CA THR A 126 1.06 10.96 -10.61
C THR A 126 1.91 9.96 -9.82
N ASP A 127 2.65 9.07 -10.49
CA ASP A 127 3.45 8.03 -9.86
C ASP A 127 4.45 8.60 -8.85
N GLY A 128 4.47 8.02 -7.67
CA GLY A 128 5.35 8.43 -6.58
C GLY A 128 5.76 7.29 -5.67
N LYS A 129 7.03 7.38 -5.23
CA LYS A 129 7.68 6.41 -4.37
C LYS A 129 8.48 7.13 -3.28
N TYR A 130 8.27 6.74 -2.05
CA TYR A 130 8.77 7.43 -0.87
C TYR A 130 9.44 6.44 0.08
N LEU A 131 10.53 6.87 0.71
CA LEU A 131 11.28 6.05 1.65
C LEU A 131 11.59 6.85 2.91
N ILE A 132 11.44 6.24 4.07
CA ILE A 132 12.00 6.69 5.35
C ILE A 132 12.99 5.66 5.86
N SER A 133 14.18 6.09 6.22
CA SER A 133 15.28 5.23 6.63
C SER A 133 16.01 5.83 7.82
N ASP A 134 16.46 4.97 8.71
CA ASP A 134 17.31 5.27 9.86
C ASP A 134 18.75 4.74 9.68
N GLU A 135 19.04 4.20 8.50
CA GLU A 135 20.38 3.67 8.17
C GLU A 135 21.27 4.74 7.54
N ASP A 136 22.59 4.52 7.63
CA ASP A 136 23.60 5.33 6.98
C ASP A 136 23.36 5.38 5.47
N ALA A 137 22.90 6.52 4.97
CA ALA A 137 22.71 6.70 3.54
C ALA A 137 24.05 6.99 2.87
N THR A 138 24.45 6.15 1.92
CA THR A 138 25.55 6.50 1.01
C THR A 138 24.99 7.40 -0.08
N VAL A 139 25.34 8.67 -0.03
CA VAL A 139 24.96 9.66 -1.05
C VAL A 139 26.11 9.78 -2.05
N THR A 140 25.82 9.52 -3.32
CA THR A 140 26.78 9.75 -4.39
C THR A 140 26.47 11.09 -5.07
N HIS A 141 27.34 12.07 -4.92
CA HIS A 141 27.25 13.34 -5.62
C HIS A 141 28.46 13.53 -6.53
N ARG A 142 28.25 13.78 -7.83
CA ARG A 142 29.28 13.96 -8.85
C ARG A 142 30.33 12.84 -8.90
N GLY A 143 29.90 11.57 -8.69
CA GLY A 143 30.80 10.41 -8.71
C GLY A 143 31.63 10.20 -7.43
N GLN A 144 31.45 11.02 -6.40
CA GLN A 144 32.03 10.80 -5.07
C GLN A 144 30.95 10.21 -4.14
N ALA A 145 31.26 9.08 -3.53
CA ALA A 145 30.44 8.48 -2.49
C ALA A 145 30.76 9.12 -1.13
N TRP A 146 29.74 9.62 -0.48
CA TRP A 146 29.83 10.12 0.90
C TRP A 146 29.10 9.14 1.80
N THR A 147 29.82 8.51 2.72
CA THR A 147 29.20 7.71 3.77
C THR A 147 28.93 8.65 4.94
N ILE A 148 27.68 8.74 5.35
CA ILE A 148 27.32 9.40 6.60
C ILE A 148 27.59 8.38 7.67
N ASP A 149 28.73 8.49 8.35
CA ASP A 149 29.07 7.63 9.48
C ASP A 149 27.94 7.68 10.52
N ARG A 150 27.57 6.52 11.01
CA ARG A 150 26.69 6.37 12.16
C ARG A 150 27.16 7.30 13.28
N ILE A 151 26.42 8.37 13.48
CA ILE A 151 26.54 9.14 14.70
C ILE A 151 26.20 8.15 15.83
N SER A 152 27.22 7.90 16.66
CA SER A 152 27.21 6.80 17.65
C SER A 152 25.85 6.65 18.34
N LYS A 153 25.33 5.45 18.37
CA LYS A 153 24.02 5.02 18.93
C LYS A 153 23.67 5.55 20.33
N ASN A 154 24.58 6.26 20.97
CA ASN A 154 24.46 6.68 22.36
C ASN A 154 24.03 8.12 22.60
N ARG A 155 23.76 8.95 21.56
CA ARG A 155 23.51 10.38 21.80
C ARG A 155 22.47 11.08 20.94
N VAL A 156 21.82 10.42 19.95
CA VAL A 156 20.83 11.10 19.12
C VAL A 156 19.61 10.21 18.94
N ASN A 157 18.47 10.69 19.40
CA ASN A 157 17.19 10.08 19.12
C ASN A 157 16.99 10.05 17.59
N ASN A 158 16.86 8.88 17.05
CA ASN A 158 16.46 8.48 15.70
C ASN A 158 16.47 9.59 14.63
N LEU A 159 17.60 9.74 13.94
CA LEU A 159 17.68 10.58 12.75
C LEU A 159 17.11 9.79 11.57
N HIS A 160 16.02 10.27 10.99
CA HIS A 160 15.41 9.67 9.81
C HIS A 160 15.79 10.45 8.55
N PHE A 161 15.99 9.71 7.46
CA PHE A 161 16.24 10.26 6.13
C PHE A 161 15.03 10.01 5.25
N LEU A 162 14.55 11.05 4.58
CA LEU A 162 13.46 10.95 3.62
C LEU A 162 14.01 10.95 2.19
N THR A 163 13.54 10.00 1.38
CA THR A 163 13.71 10.04 -0.07
C THR A 163 12.33 10.14 -0.71
N ILE A 164 12.15 11.16 -1.54
CA ILE A 164 10.89 11.45 -2.22
C ILE A 164 11.17 11.43 -3.72
N CYS A 165 10.55 10.50 -4.42
CA CYS A 165 10.57 10.40 -5.88
C CYS A 165 9.13 10.56 -6.38
N GLN A 166 8.82 11.72 -6.97
CA GLN A 166 7.52 12.05 -7.54
C GLN A 166 7.68 12.37 -9.01
N SER A 167 6.97 11.63 -9.88
CA SER A 167 6.98 11.87 -11.32
C SER A 167 6.28 13.17 -11.69
N ASN A 168 6.69 13.76 -12.80
CA ASN A 168 6.10 14.97 -13.38
C ASN A 168 5.98 16.15 -12.40
N ALA A 169 6.84 16.22 -11.40
CA ALA A 169 6.82 17.23 -10.36
C ALA A 169 8.16 17.99 -10.31
N ASP A 170 8.07 19.29 -10.09
CA ASP A 170 9.23 20.13 -9.85
C ASP A 170 9.80 19.90 -8.45
N ARG A 171 11.11 19.96 -8.33
CA ARG A 171 11.81 19.72 -7.07
C ARG A 171 11.55 20.79 -6.01
N ASP A 172 11.48 22.05 -6.44
CA ASP A 172 11.30 23.17 -5.52
C ASP A 172 9.85 23.14 -4.97
N ASP A 173 8.86 22.88 -5.84
CA ASP A 173 7.46 22.68 -5.42
C ASP A 173 7.30 21.52 -4.44
N LEU A 174 7.96 20.37 -4.68
CA LEU A 174 7.94 19.24 -3.74
C LEU A 174 8.59 19.60 -2.41
N THR A 175 9.66 20.38 -2.43
CA THR A 175 10.31 20.86 -1.21
C THR A 175 9.37 21.74 -0.41
N ASP A 176 8.68 22.66 -1.08
CA ASP A 176 7.70 23.54 -0.45
C ASP A 176 6.54 22.77 0.19
N ILE A 177 6.02 21.73 -0.49
CA ILE A 177 4.98 20.86 0.05
C ILE A 177 5.44 20.17 1.34
N VAL A 178 6.63 19.60 1.31
CA VAL A 178 7.18 18.88 2.47
C VAL A 178 7.46 19.85 3.62
N GLU A 179 8.00 21.03 3.34
CA GLU A 179 8.21 22.07 4.36
C GLU A 179 6.88 22.58 4.94
N GLU A 180 5.86 22.77 4.10
CA GLU A 180 4.52 23.15 4.56
C GLU A 180 3.91 22.07 5.44
N PHE A 181 4.00 20.80 5.04
CA PHE A 181 3.54 19.66 5.84
C PHE A 181 4.15 19.68 7.24
N PHE A 182 5.46 19.83 7.35
CA PHE A 182 6.14 19.88 8.64
C PHE A 182 5.82 21.17 9.43
N ARG A 183 5.56 22.27 8.75
CA ARG A 183 5.13 23.53 9.44
C ARG A 183 3.75 23.39 10.05
N GLN A 184 2.84 22.70 9.37
CA GLN A 184 1.46 22.51 9.83
C GLN A 184 1.35 21.45 10.94
N ASN A 185 2.14 20.37 10.82
CA ASN A 185 2.09 19.21 11.71
C ASN A 185 3.27 19.15 12.69
N GLY A 186 4.19 20.12 12.61
CA GLY A 186 5.54 20.02 13.17
C GLY A 186 5.65 20.20 14.67
N ALA A 187 4.68 20.79 15.35
CA ALA A 187 4.80 20.97 16.80
C ALA A 187 4.81 19.61 17.53
N ASP A 188 4.01 18.66 17.09
CA ASP A 188 3.93 17.33 17.68
C ASP A 188 5.01 16.38 17.08
N LEU A 189 5.28 16.49 15.78
CA LEU A 189 6.26 15.64 15.10
C LEU A 189 7.72 16.01 15.41
N MET A 190 8.03 17.30 15.60
CA MET A 190 9.38 17.74 15.93
C MET A 190 9.82 17.40 17.36
N ASN A 191 8.88 17.21 18.28
CA ASN A 191 9.19 16.77 19.64
C ASN A 191 9.54 15.28 19.71
N GLU A 192 9.08 14.47 18.74
CA GLU A 192 9.33 13.04 18.67
C GLU A 192 10.40 12.66 17.64
N THR A 193 10.64 13.50 16.63
CA THR A 193 11.64 13.28 15.58
C THR A 193 12.53 14.52 15.43
N ASN A 194 13.85 14.36 15.53
CA ASN A 194 14.81 15.45 15.26
C ASN A 194 14.98 15.67 13.73
N ILE A 195 13.90 15.75 12.98
CA ILE A 195 13.95 16.00 11.53
C ILE A 195 14.04 17.50 11.30
N GLY A 196 15.21 18.01 10.95
CA GLY A 196 15.42 19.38 10.52
C GLY A 196 15.36 19.48 9.00
N PHE A 197 14.42 20.26 8.46
CA PHE A 197 14.36 20.58 7.04
C PHE A 197 15.07 21.91 6.78
N ARG A 198 16.19 21.87 6.06
CA ARG A 198 16.72 22.98 5.28
C ARG A 198 17.39 22.45 4.03
N ASN A 199 17.27 23.18 2.95
CA ASN A 199 17.83 22.88 1.61
C ASN A 199 19.36 22.61 1.56
N THR A 200 20.05 22.61 2.69
CA THR A 200 21.51 22.56 2.77
C THR A 200 22.09 21.59 3.81
N GLY A 201 21.27 20.74 4.45
CA GLY A 201 21.78 19.76 5.41
C GLY A 201 20.86 19.53 6.60
N ALA A 202 21.08 18.43 7.32
CA ALA A 202 20.39 18.15 8.59
C ALA A 202 20.91 19.11 9.68
N ILE A 203 20.00 19.67 10.49
CA ILE A 203 20.37 20.45 11.67
C ILE A 203 20.22 19.57 12.90
N LEU A 204 21.32 19.32 13.59
CA LEU A 204 21.33 18.62 14.86
C LEU A 204 21.83 19.60 15.93
N ASN A 205 21.05 19.81 17.01
CA ASN A 205 21.43 20.71 18.10
C ASN A 205 21.91 22.10 17.67
N GLY A 206 21.32 22.66 16.58
CA GLY A 206 21.72 23.97 16.06
C GLY A 206 22.96 23.98 15.18
N GLN A 207 23.59 22.83 14.89
CA GLN A 207 24.69 22.69 13.94
C GLN A 207 24.20 22.09 12.62
N CYS A 208 24.56 22.73 11.50
CA CYS A 208 24.33 22.18 10.16
C CYS A 208 25.40 21.13 9.84
N TYR A 209 24.99 19.89 9.64
CA TYR A 209 25.82 18.84 9.08
C TYR A 209 25.52 18.78 7.58
N GLY A 210 26.52 19.15 6.75
CA GLY A 210 26.36 19.20 5.31
C GLY A 210 26.00 17.83 4.71
N TRP A 211 24.97 17.82 3.83
CA TRP A 211 24.65 16.76 2.87
C TRP A 211 23.99 15.46 3.37
N GLY A 212 23.64 15.32 4.61
CA GLY A 212 22.83 14.23 5.12
C GLY A 212 21.40 14.68 5.30
N GLY A 213 20.67 14.90 4.24
CA GLY A 213 19.33 15.43 4.30
C GLY A 213 18.40 14.69 3.34
N ASN A 214 17.14 15.11 3.33
CA ASN A 214 16.13 14.56 2.46
C ASN A 214 16.50 14.64 0.99
N LEU A 215 16.30 13.55 0.27
CA LEU A 215 16.53 13.44 -1.16
C LEU A 215 15.19 13.62 -1.87
N ILE A 216 14.99 14.77 -2.50
CA ILE A 216 13.80 15.08 -3.29
C ILE A 216 14.18 15.05 -4.77
N ASN A 217 13.59 14.13 -5.54
CA ASN A 217 13.89 13.88 -6.94
C ASN A 217 15.42 13.98 -7.20
N PRO A 218 16.23 13.11 -6.56
CA PRO A 218 17.68 13.30 -6.52
C PRO A 218 18.36 13.23 -7.89
N LEU A 219 17.74 12.57 -8.87
CA LEU A 219 18.20 12.48 -10.25
C LEU A 219 17.55 13.52 -11.18
N GLY A 220 16.74 14.43 -10.64
CA GLY A 220 15.98 15.40 -11.42
C GLY A 220 14.60 14.91 -11.83
N PRO A 221 13.90 15.64 -12.71
CA PRO A 221 12.58 15.27 -13.20
C PRO A 221 12.57 13.90 -13.90
N TRP A 222 11.52 13.13 -13.69
CA TRP A 222 11.33 11.83 -14.33
C TRP A 222 9.86 11.61 -14.71
N THR A 223 9.62 10.68 -15.64
CA THR A 223 8.29 10.27 -16.05
C THR A 223 8.00 8.89 -15.45
N GLY A 224 6.88 8.79 -14.75
CA GLY A 224 6.42 7.54 -14.12
C GLY A 224 5.11 7.06 -14.71
N GLY A 225 4.52 6.06 -14.05
CA GLY A 225 3.23 5.50 -14.40
C GLY A 225 3.32 4.33 -15.37
N THR A 226 2.16 3.82 -15.75
CA THR A 226 2.02 2.58 -16.54
C THR A 226 2.47 2.68 -17.98
N ASP A 227 2.73 3.90 -18.49
CA ASP A 227 3.27 4.09 -19.85
C ASP A 227 4.75 3.76 -19.94
N VAL A 228 5.48 3.84 -18.83
CA VAL A 228 6.94 3.67 -18.78
C VAL A 228 7.40 2.51 -17.88
N ASP A 229 6.52 1.98 -17.05
CA ASP A 229 6.83 0.85 -16.15
C ASP A 229 5.65 -0.13 -16.08
N CYS A 230 5.94 -1.36 -15.64
CA CYS A 230 4.94 -2.42 -15.49
C CYS A 230 4.53 -2.58 -14.02
N GLY A 231 3.24 -2.79 -13.81
CA GLY A 231 2.65 -3.10 -12.52
C GLY A 231 1.99 -4.47 -12.50
N ALA A 232 1.98 -5.09 -11.33
CA ALA A 232 1.24 -6.32 -11.07
C ALA A 232 0.63 -6.31 -9.67
N THR A 233 -0.47 -7.05 -9.51
CA THR A 233 -1.16 -7.22 -8.21
C THR A 233 -0.22 -7.72 -7.12
N ASN A 234 -0.42 -7.19 -5.92
CA ASN A 234 0.25 -7.63 -4.68
C ASN A 234 1.78 -7.50 -4.66
N ARG A 235 2.39 -6.68 -5.52
CA ARG A 235 3.84 -6.44 -5.52
C ARG A 235 4.29 -5.39 -4.51
N LYS A 236 3.37 -4.65 -3.89
CA LYS A 236 3.67 -3.59 -2.90
C LYS A 236 3.10 -3.87 -1.51
N LEU A 237 3.05 -5.14 -1.11
CA LEU A 237 2.55 -5.54 0.20
C LEU A 237 3.31 -4.90 1.36
N GLY A 238 4.62 -4.64 1.22
CA GLY A 238 5.40 -3.90 2.22
C GLY A 238 4.89 -2.48 2.44
N SER A 239 4.52 -1.79 1.35
CA SER A 239 3.88 -0.47 1.40
C SER A 239 2.47 -0.52 2.02
N ASP A 240 1.74 -1.61 1.78
CA ASP A 240 0.35 -1.76 2.23
C ASP A 240 0.22 -2.23 3.67
N MET A 241 1.12 -3.08 4.14
CA MET A 241 1.02 -3.82 5.40
C MET A 241 2.15 -3.53 6.39
N GLY A 242 3.21 -2.85 5.95
CA GLY A 242 4.39 -2.59 6.79
C GLY A 242 4.99 -3.88 7.36
N ASP A 243 5.18 -3.93 8.67
CA ASP A 243 5.76 -5.08 9.36
C ASP A 243 4.81 -6.30 9.43
N GLY A 244 3.55 -6.13 9.03
CA GLY A 244 2.54 -7.19 8.96
C GLY A 244 2.55 -8.01 7.68
N VAL A 245 3.52 -7.83 6.78
CA VAL A 245 3.58 -8.57 5.51
C VAL A 245 3.65 -10.08 5.74
N THR A 246 2.78 -10.81 5.03
CA THR A 246 2.70 -12.27 4.99
C THR A 246 2.76 -12.78 3.55
N GLY A 247 2.77 -14.09 3.37
CA GLY A 247 2.91 -14.72 2.04
C GLY A 247 1.69 -14.60 1.13
N GLY A 248 0.51 -14.22 1.66
CA GLY A 248 -0.72 -14.09 0.88
C GLY A 248 -0.92 -12.70 0.31
N GLY A 249 -1.60 -12.60 -0.84
CA GLY A 249 -1.95 -11.32 -1.45
C GLY A 249 -3.11 -10.63 -0.72
N LEU A 250 -3.07 -9.29 -0.64
CA LEU A 250 -4.11 -8.50 0.05
C LEU A 250 -5.22 -8.02 -0.88
N HIS A 251 -4.93 -7.94 -2.19
CA HIS A 251 -5.81 -7.35 -3.20
C HIS A 251 -6.28 -8.37 -4.23
N GLY A 252 -7.41 -8.07 -4.88
CA GLY A 252 -7.96 -8.87 -5.99
C GLY A 252 -8.74 -10.10 -5.57
N LYS A 253 -9.11 -10.26 -4.30
CA LYS A 253 -9.80 -11.45 -3.79
C LYS A 253 -11.03 -11.10 -2.96
N ASP A 254 -12.03 -12.01 -2.94
CA ASP A 254 -13.18 -11.89 -2.07
C ASP A 254 -12.86 -12.18 -0.60
N LEU A 255 -13.77 -11.80 0.30
CA LEU A 255 -13.59 -11.92 1.75
C LEU A 255 -13.60 -13.36 2.29
N SER A 256 -13.97 -14.36 1.52
CA SER A 256 -13.84 -15.75 1.96
C SER A 256 -12.37 -16.21 1.98
N LYS A 257 -11.50 -15.49 1.29
CA LYS A 257 -10.05 -15.72 1.29
C LYS A 257 -9.41 -15.13 2.53
N ALA A 258 -8.69 -15.95 3.28
CA ALA A 258 -7.98 -15.54 4.49
C ALA A 258 -6.94 -14.46 4.22
N ASP A 259 -6.34 -14.48 3.04
CA ASP A 259 -5.39 -13.45 2.57
C ASP A 259 -5.94 -12.03 2.73
N VAL A 260 -7.25 -11.84 2.54
CA VAL A 260 -7.90 -10.54 2.72
C VAL A 260 -8.48 -10.42 4.12
N SER A 261 -9.39 -11.32 4.49
CA SER A 261 -10.20 -11.18 5.72
C SER A 261 -9.36 -11.31 6.99
N VAL A 262 -8.46 -12.31 7.05
CA VAL A 262 -7.63 -12.53 8.25
C VAL A 262 -6.52 -11.49 8.36
N ASN A 263 -5.92 -11.04 7.25
CA ASN A 263 -4.97 -9.94 7.29
C ASN A 263 -5.60 -8.65 7.80
N ILE A 264 -6.80 -8.29 7.31
CA ILE A 264 -7.52 -7.09 7.79
C ILE A 264 -7.86 -7.25 9.27
N TRP A 265 -8.44 -8.39 9.67
CA TRP A 265 -8.79 -8.65 11.06
C TRP A 265 -7.56 -8.59 11.99
N ALA A 266 -6.44 -9.24 11.64
CA ALA A 266 -5.22 -9.24 12.44
C ALA A 266 -4.67 -7.83 12.61
N TYR A 267 -4.71 -7.01 11.54
CA TYR A 267 -4.35 -5.60 11.59
C TYR A 267 -5.25 -4.81 12.55
N LEU A 268 -6.57 -4.90 12.41
CA LEU A 268 -7.52 -4.21 13.29
C LEU A 268 -7.36 -4.62 14.75
N GLU A 269 -7.16 -5.90 15.00
CA GLU A 269 -6.92 -6.42 16.34
C GLU A 269 -5.59 -5.92 16.92
N SER A 270 -4.55 -5.76 16.08
CA SER A 270 -3.28 -5.19 16.52
C SER A 270 -3.43 -3.71 16.91
N ILE A 271 -4.22 -2.94 16.18
CA ILE A 271 -4.56 -1.55 16.55
C ILE A 271 -5.33 -1.52 17.89
N ARG A 272 -6.36 -2.38 18.03
CA ARG A 272 -7.21 -2.43 19.21
C ARG A 272 -6.43 -2.80 20.48
N THR A 273 -5.47 -3.73 20.36
CA THR A 273 -4.73 -4.27 21.51
C THR A 273 -3.40 -3.58 21.78
N GLY A 274 -2.88 -2.82 20.80
CA GLY A 274 -1.52 -2.27 20.82
C GLY A 274 -0.43 -3.34 20.77
N ARG A 275 -0.74 -4.56 20.30
CA ARG A 275 0.18 -5.68 20.24
C ARG A 275 0.15 -6.34 18.87
N GLU A 276 1.28 -6.94 18.50
CA GLU A 276 1.32 -7.82 17.33
C GLU A 276 0.34 -8.99 17.50
N VAL A 277 -0.36 -9.32 16.40
CA VAL A 277 -1.30 -10.44 16.32
C VAL A 277 -0.80 -11.43 15.28
N THR A 278 -0.69 -12.69 15.63
CA THR A 278 -0.39 -13.79 14.70
C THR A 278 -1.58 -14.73 14.65
N ALA A 279 -2.08 -14.99 13.45
CA ALA A 279 -3.17 -15.94 13.20
C ALA A 279 -2.70 -17.02 12.25
N CYS A 280 -3.06 -18.27 12.57
CA CYS A 280 -2.84 -19.42 11.69
C CYS A 280 -4.20 -20.03 11.36
N CYS A 281 -4.44 -20.32 10.10
CA CYS A 281 -5.67 -20.98 9.66
C CYS A 281 -5.42 -21.99 8.53
N SER A 282 -6.37 -22.89 8.38
CA SER A 282 -6.40 -23.89 7.34
C SER A 282 -7.72 -23.83 6.57
N ILE A 283 -7.71 -24.30 5.32
CA ILE A 283 -8.93 -24.42 4.53
C ILE A 283 -9.97 -25.23 5.31
N GLY A 284 -11.17 -24.67 5.40
CA GLY A 284 -12.29 -25.28 6.09
C GLY A 284 -12.42 -24.94 7.57
N ASP A 285 -11.49 -24.20 8.15
CA ASP A 285 -11.59 -23.73 9.54
C ASP A 285 -12.86 -22.89 9.74
N GLU A 286 -13.67 -23.23 10.74
CA GLU A 286 -14.84 -22.48 11.16
C GLU A 286 -14.50 -21.39 12.18
N THR A 287 -13.31 -21.49 12.79
CA THR A 287 -12.78 -20.50 13.76
C THR A 287 -11.30 -20.25 13.52
N VAL A 288 -10.86 -18.99 13.69
CA VAL A 288 -9.45 -18.60 13.68
C VAL A 288 -9.17 -17.86 14.97
N CYS A 289 -8.14 -18.27 15.71
CA CYS A 289 -7.81 -17.72 17.03
C CYS A 289 -9.00 -17.76 18.01
N GLY A 290 -9.89 -18.77 17.89
CA GLY A 290 -11.08 -18.93 18.73
C GLY A 290 -12.26 -18.02 18.35
N ILE A 291 -12.13 -17.24 17.28
CA ILE A 291 -13.19 -16.35 16.75
C ILE A 291 -13.86 -17.05 15.56
N PRO A 292 -15.21 -17.08 15.48
CA PRO A 292 -15.91 -17.61 14.32
C PRO A 292 -15.42 -16.91 13.04
N TYR A 293 -15.08 -17.68 12.01
CA TYR A 293 -14.54 -17.13 10.76
C TYR A 293 -15.51 -16.15 10.10
N ARG A 294 -16.81 -16.41 10.23
CA ARG A 294 -17.87 -15.49 9.81
C ARG A 294 -17.73 -14.10 10.43
N ASP A 295 -17.37 -14.01 11.70
CA ASP A 295 -17.26 -12.73 12.40
C ASP A 295 -15.99 -11.96 11.97
N ILE A 296 -14.93 -12.68 11.58
CA ILE A 296 -13.73 -12.12 10.95
C ILE A 296 -14.08 -11.53 9.58
N VAL A 297 -14.81 -12.27 8.75
CA VAL A 297 -15.27 -11.81 7.43
C VAL A 297 -16.13 -10.56 7.55
N GLU A 298 -17.06 -10.50 8.53
CA GLU A 298 -17.91 -9.33 8.74
C GLU A 298 -17.12 -8.10 9.21
N GLN A 299 -16.12 -8.27 10.07
CA GLN A 299 -15.25 -7.16 10.46
C GLN A 299 -14.46 -6.63 9.26
N ALA A 300 -13.91 -7.52 8.43
CA ALA A 300 -13.21 -7.12 7.21
C ALA A 300 -14.16 -6.44 6.21
N ARG A 301 -15.41 -6.95 6.06
CA ARG A 301 -16.44 -6.34 5.22
C ARG A 301 -16.76 -4.91 5.67
N LEU A 302 -16.98 -4.73 6.97
CA LEU A 302 -17.25 -3.41 7.53
C LEU A 302 -16.08 -2.45 7.28
N TYR A 303 -14.85 -2.90 7.49
CA TYR A 303 -13.65 -2.10 7.23
C TYR A 303 -13.56 -1.66 5.76
N ILE A 304 -13.68 -2.58 4.81
CA ILE A 304 -13.69 -2.26 3.37
C ILE A 304 -14.83 -1.28 3.02
N HIS A 305 -16.02 -1.50 3.56
CA HIS A 305 -17.16 -0.62 3.33
C HIS A 305 -16.91 0.80 3.86
N THR A 306 -16.30 0.96 5.03
CA THR A 306 -15.97 2.30 5.59
C THR A 306 -14.97 3.05 4.72
N LEU A 307 -14.14 2.35 3.95
CA LEU A 307 -13.20 2.95 3.01
C LEU A 307 -13.81 3.30 1.64
N GLY A 308 -15.02 2.82 1.35
CA GLY A 308 -15.69 3.02 0.06
C GLY A 308 -15.44 1.93 -0.97
N GLY A 309 -15.00 0.71 -0.54
CA GLY A 309 -14.82 -0.45 -1.40
C GLY A 309 -13.39 -0.95 -1.51
N PHE A 310 -13.23 -2.04 -2.27
CA PHE A 310 -11.92 -2.68 -2.47
C PHE A 310 -10.97 -1.83 -3.33
N GLU A 311 -11.48 -1.09 -4.33
CA GLU A 311 -10.65 -0.15 -5.07
C GLU A 311 -10.04 0.90 -4.15
N LYS A 312 -10.85 1.50 -3.28
CA LYS A 312 -10.39 2.51 -2.32
C LYS A 312 -9.46 1.93 -1.26
N PHE A 313 -9.69 0.70 -0.85
CA PHE A 313 -8.77 -0.03 -0.01
C PHE A 313 -7.41 -0.22 -0.69
N ALA A 314 -7.39 -0.57 -1.97
CA ALA A 314 -6.18 -0.79 -2.74
C ALA A 314 -5.32 0.48 -2.95
N GLU A 315 -5.87 1.68 -2.83
CA GLU A 315 -5.10 2.92 -2.98
C GLU A 315 -3.92 3.00 -1.99
N TRP A 316 -4.15 2.66 -0.73
CA TRP A 316 -3.16 2.83 0.33
C TRP A 316 -2.92 1.58 1.19
N GLY A 317 -3.67 0.51 0.99
CA GLY A 317 -3.61 -0.71 1.79
C GLY A 317 -4.10 -0.50 3.23
N LEU A 318 -3.47 -1.18 4.18
CA LEU A 318 -3.77 -1.08 5.62
C LEU A 318 -3.11 0.14 6.27
N ILE A 319 -1.92 0.54 5.80
CA ILE A 319 -1.21 1.71 6.33
C ILE A 319 -1.65 2.95 5.56
N ARG A 320 -2.64 3.64 6.11
CA ARG A 320 -3.30 4.80 5.53
C ARG A 320 -3.03 6.03 6.40
N HIS A 321 -3.10 7.22 5.78
CA HIS A 321 -3.27 8.44 6.54
C HIS A 321 -4.70 8.43 7.10
N CYS A 322 -4.84 8.34 8.43
CA CYS A 322 -6.15 8.46 9.07
C CYS A 322 -6.50 9.94 9.12
N ASP A 323 -7.50 10.35 8.36
CA ASP A 323 -8.25 11.56 8.69
C ASP A 323 -8.96 11.29 10.02
N HIS A 324 -8.57 12.03 11.04
CA HIS A 324 -9.20 11.99 12.36
C HIS A 324 -10.48 12.81 12.36
#